data_c464b3c5423bf4249bf065c99833c213
#
_entry.id   c464b3c5423bf4249bf065c99833c213
#
_cell.length_a   1.000
_cell.length_b   1.000
_cell.length_c   1.000
_cell.angle_alpha   90.00
_cell.angle_beta   90.00
_cell.angle_gamma   90.00
#
_symmetry.space_group_name_H-M   'P 1'
#
loop_
_entity.id
_entity.type
_entity.pdbx_description
1 polymer ?
#
loop_
_entity_poly.entity_id
_entity_poly.type
_entity_poly.pdbx_seq_one_letter_code
_entity_poly.pdbx_strand_id
1 'polypeptide(L)'
;MKTTFVFVHGFGCDADSWRYQVDALSPSFGVVTLDLPGHGQSPLPKVHGLASLADAVVQAKSLCEGPVILVGHSMGCRVVLETFRRSPEGVAGIALVDGSTTGREHAPRLLRMLRDRVRSQGMPALLRENTEAMFTANSPAPWREAAIAKAESLDPVFAENMLKDLAQWDAVEALHPLVQARLPVLGIQTTTLGSDMHRRPLGLGETSEWGALVKRLIPHARMRDVEGVGHFVQLEDAQLVNEELASFGGHCAARAGP
;
A
#
# COMPACT_ATOMS: atom_id res chain seq x y z
N MET A 1 14.15 -16.12 16.84
CA MET A 1 13.03 -15.16 16.97
C MET A 1 12.09 -15.32 15.78
N LYS A 2 10.78 -15.11 15.98
CA LYS A 2 9.76 -15.28 14.92
C LYS A 2 9.80 -14.08 13.96
N THR A 3 9.82 -14.32 12.65
CA THR A 3 9.68 -13.25 11.66
C THR A 3 8.29 -12.62 11.77
N THR A 4 8.21 -11.29 11.74
CA THR A 4 6.96 -10.54 11.94
C THR A 4 6.58 -9.76 10.70
N PHE A 5 5.35 -9.93 10.23
CA PHE A 5 4.73 -9.07 9.23
C PHE A 5 4.16 -7.81 9.87
N VAL A 6 4.52 -6.65 9.36
CA VAL A 6 3.92 -5.36 9.71
C VAL A 6 3.10 -4.88 8.52
N PHE A 7 1.79 -4.87 8.66
CA PHE A 7 0.84 -4.55 7.61
C PHE A 7 0.42 -3.08 7.63
N VAL A 8 0.55 -2.43 6.49
CA VAL A 8 0.28 -1.00 6.30
C VAL A 8 -0.79 -0.83 5.23
N HIS A 9 -1.95 -0.31 5.63
CA HIS A 9 -3.13 -0.17 4.77
C HIS A 9 -3.04 1.00 3.78
N GLY A 10 -3.96 1.05 2.82
CA GLY A 10 -4.10 2.11 1.83
C GLY A 10 -4.77 3.37 2.37
N PHE A 11 -4.80 4.43 1.55
CA PHE A 11 -5.50 5.68 1.86
C PHE A 11 -7.01 5.44 2.04
N GLY A 12 -7.60 6.02 3.08
CA GLY A 12 -9.01 5.84 3.40
C GLY A 12 -9.39 4.44 3.92
N CYS A 13 -8.39 3.63 4.29
CA CYS A 13 -8.58 2.31 4.87
C CYS A 13 -8.20 2.29 6.36
N ASP A 14 -8.16 1.11 6.96
CA ASP A 14 -7.73 0.84 8.32
C ASP A 14 -7.09 -0.55 8.44
N ALA A 15 -6.70 -0.93 9.66
CA ALA A 15 -6.07 -2.21 9.95
C ALA A 15 -6.95 -3.43 9.57
N ASP A 16 -8.28 -3.30 9.61
CA ASP A 16 -9.23 -4.37 9.26
C ASP A 16 -9.13 -4.80 7.78
N SER A 17 -8.53 -3.95 6.93
CA SER A 17 -8.24 -4.30 5.53
C SER A 17 -7.36 -5.55 5.38
N TRP A 18 -6.67 -5.96 6.46
CA TRP A 18 -5.75 -7.09 6.50
C TRP A 18 -6.25 -8.29 7.31
N ARG A 19 -7.54 -8.31 7.72
CA ARG A 19 -8.09 -9.36 8.60
C ARG A 19 -7.84 -10.78 8.10
N TYR A 20 -7.98 -11.05 6.79
CA TYR A 20 -7.75 -12.38 6.23
C TYR A 20 -6.27 -12.80 6.24
N GLN A 21 -5.35 -11.84 6.11
CA GLN A 21 -3.91 -12.06 6.21
C GLN A 21 -3.50 -12.30 7.66
N VAL A 22 -4.10 -11.58 8.60
CA VAL A 22 -3.90 -11.79 10.04
C VAL A 22 -4.28 -13.21 10.42
N ASP A 23 -5.48 -13.65 10.05
CA ASP A 23 -5.99 -14.98 10.36
C ASP A 23 -5.09 -16.09 9.77
N ALA A 24 -4.68 -15.93 8.52
CA ALA A 24 -3.90 -16.94 7.82
C ALA A 24 -2.43 -17.03 8.27
N LEU A 25 -1.80 -15.91 8.63
CA LEU A 25 -0.35 -15.86 8.89
C LEU A 25 0.01 -15.94 10.37
N SER A 26 -0.88 -15.54 11.29
CA SER A 26 -0.59 -15.52 12.74
C SER A 26 -0.19 -16.88 13.33
N PRO A 27 -0.64 -18.05 12.83
CA PRO A 27 -0.14 -19.34 13.34
C PRO A 27 1.37 -19.51 13.13
N SER A 28 1.92 -19.04 12.01
CA SER A 28 3.31 -19.26 11.60
C SER A 28 4.25 -18.07 11.82
N PHE A 29 3.73 -16.85 11.79
CA PHE A 29 4.49 -15.59 11.84
C PHE A 29 3.99 -14.68 12.97
N GLY A 30 4.83 -13.73 13.41
CA GLY A 30 4.35 -12.56 14.11
C GLY A 30 3.53 -11.69 13.14
N VAL A 31 2.46 -11.07 13.63
CA VAL A 31 1.62 -10.20 12.81
C VAL A 31 1.30 -8.94 13.59
N VAL A 32 1.58 -7.79 12.98
CA VAL A 32 1.25 -6.47 13.49
C VAL A 32 0.45 -5.73 12.42
N THR A 33 -0.71 -5.22 12.79
CA THR A 33 -1.49 -4.26 12.00
C THR A 33 -1.63 -2.96 12.78
N LEU A 34 -1.77 -1.85 12.09
CA LEU A 34 -1.99 -0.56 12.74
C LEU A 34 -2.92 0.30 11.91
N ASP A 35 -3.70 1.13 12.57
CA ASP A 35 -4.35 2.26 11.94
C ASP A 35 -3.33 3.38 11.79
N LEU A 36 -3.05 3.79 10.56
CA LEU A 36 -2.14 4.90 10.29
C LEU A 36 -2.72 6.21 10.86
N PRO A 37 -1.88 7.15 11.30
CA PRO A 37 -2.36 8.46 11.78
C PRO A 37 -3.39 9.10 10.85
N GLY A 38 -4.51 9.53 11.42
CA GLY A 38 -5.63 10.11 10.69
C GLY A 38 -6.57 9.11 10.00
N HIS A 39 -6.38 7.80 10.21
CA HIS A 39 -7.22 6.72 9.68
C HIS A 39 -7.75 5.83 10.81
N GLY A 40 -8.88 5.17 10.57
CA GLY A 40 -9.48 4.23 11.53
C GLY A 40 -9.71 4.88 12.89
N GLN A 41 -9.12 4.31 13.94
CA GLN A 41 -9.19 4.82 15.31
C GLN A 41 -7.96 5.67 15.70
N SER A 42 -7.00 5.84 14.78
CA SER A 42 -5.80 6.62 15.06
C SER A 42 -6.06 8.12 14.95
N PRO A 43 -5.58 8.93 15.92
CA PRO A 43 -5.81 10.37 15.90
C PRO A 43 -5.11 11.04 14.71
N LEU A 44 -5.60 12.23 14.35
CA LEU A 44 -4.96 13.09 13.34
C LEU A 44 -3.52 13.43 13.77
N PRO A 45 -2.54 13.28 12.86
CA PRO A 45 -1.18 13.70 13.15
C PRO A 45 -1.06 15.23 13.10
N LYS A 46 -0.07 15.79 13.83
CA LYS A 46 0.21 17.24 13.77
C LYS A 46 0.74 17.68 12.40
N VAL A 47 1.44 16.79 11.70
CA VAL A 47 1.98 17.03 10.36
C VAL A 47 1.33 16.03 9.41
N HIS A 48 0.70 16.53 8.37
CA HIS A 48 0.03 15.70 7.35
C HIS A 48 1.02 15.35 6.24
N GLY A 49 1.22 14.07 5.98
CA GLY A 49 2.11 13.60 4.90
C GLY A 49 2.63 12.18 5.15
N LEU A 50 3.20 11.57 4.11
CA LEU A 50 3.78 10.22 4.16
C LEU A 50 4.82 10.06 5.27
N ALA A 51 5.56 11.13 5.56
CA ALA A 51 6.58 11.14 6.59
C ALA A 51 6.03 10.79 7.97
N SER A 52 4.90 11.39 8.38
CA SER A 52 4.28 11.11 9.67
C SER A 52 3.67 9.71 9.74
N LEU A 53 3.17 9.20 8.61
CA LEU A 53 2.68 7.83 8.54
C LEU A 53 3.84 6.82 8.66
N ALA A 54 4.97 7.09 8.01
CA ALA A 54 6.16 6.27 8.11
C ALA A 54 6.74 6.24 9.54
N ASP A 55 6.71 7.37 10.26
CA ASP A 55 7.16 7.43 11.66
C ASP A 55 6.33 6.50 12.57
N ALA A 56 5.02 6.41 12.34
CA ALA A 56 4.16 5.47 13.07
C ALA A 56 4.53 4.00 12.78
N VAL A 57 4.86 3.68 11.52
CA VAL A 57 5.31 2.33 11.15
C VAL A 57 6.71 2.03 11.72
N VAL A 58 7.62 3.01 11.76
CA VAL A 58 8.93 2.88 12.45
C VAL A 58 8.72 2.52 13.92
N GLN A 59 7.79 3.20 14.60
CA GLN A 59 7.48 2.89 16.00
C GLN A 59 6.91 1.49 16.16
N ALA A 60 5.93 1.08 15.33
CA ALA A 60 5.36 -0.27 15.38
C ALA A 60 6.43 -1.34 15.11
N LYS A 61 7.30 -1.12 14.14
CA LYS A 61 8.43 -2.01 13.81
C LYS A 61 9.40 -2.14 14.98
N SER A 62 9.69 -1.06 15.70
CA SER A 62 10.65 -1.07 16.81
C SER A 62 10.23 -1.94 18.00
N LEU A 63 8.96 -2.31 18.08
CA LEU A 63 8.41 -3.20 19.10
C LEU A 63 8.52 -4.69 18.71
N CYS A 64 8.98 -4.99 17.50
CA CYS A 64 9.15 -6.36 17.03
C CYS A 64 10.54 -6.90 17.45
N GLU A 65 10.57 -8.09 18.06
CA GLU A 65 11.82 -8.69 18.57
C GLU A 65 12.65 -9.42 17.52
N GLY A 66 12.12 -9.64 16.32
CA GLY A 66 12.76 -10.42 15.25
C GLY A 66 12.80 -9.70 13.92
N PRO A 67 13.20 -10.42 12.84
CA PRO A 67 13.18 -9.88 11.50
C PRO A 67 11.78 -9.42 11.09
N VAL A 68 11.67 -8.27 10.42
CA VAL A 68 10.41 -7.66 10.03
C VAL A 68 10.23 -7.71 8.52
N ILE A 69 9.05 -8.08 8.07
CA ILE A 69 8.60 -7.92 6.69
C ILE A 69 7.57 -6.79 6.67
N LEU A 70 7.87 -5.72 5.96
CA LEU A 70 6.94 -4.62 5.76
C LEU A 70 6.01 -4.94 4.58
N VAL A 71 4.71 -4.86 4.80
CA VAL A 71 3.70 -5.12 3.76
C VAL A 71 2.86 -3.87 3.60
N GLY A 72 2.84 -3.30 2.40
CA GLY A 72 2.05 -2.11 2.10
C GLY A 72 1.04 -2.35 0.99
N HIS A 73 -0.19 -1.86 1.16
CA HIS A 73 -1.22 -1.81 0.12
C HIS A 73 -1.41 -0.38 -0.38
N SER A 74 -1.42 -0.18 -1.70
CA SER A 74 -1.73 1.14 -2.29
C SER A 74 -0.82 2.25 -1.76
N MET A 75 -1.36 3.28 -1.07
CA MET A 75 -0.58 4.27 -0.33
C MET A 75 0.39 3.61 0.66
N GLY A 76 -0.01 2.51 1.29
CA GLY A 76 0.86 1.75 2.19
C GLY A 76 2.16 1.29 1.55
N CYS A 77 2.21 1.06 0.22
CA CYS A 77 3.46 0.79 -0.49
C CYS A 77 4.45 1.96 -0.35
N ARG A 78 3.97 3.19 -0.45
CA ARG A 78 4.80 4.40 -0.30
C ARG A 78 5.25 4.59 1.14
N VAL A 79 4.36 4.31 2.09
CA VAL A 79 4.66 4.39 3.52
C VAL A 79 5.74 3.38 3.91
N VAL A 80 5.66 2.11 3.47
CA VAL A 80 6.69 1.11 3.79
C VAL A 80 8.02 1.40 3.14
N LEU A 81 8.05 1.98 1.94
CA LEU A 81 9.27 2.42 1.29
C LEU A 81 9.92 3.58 2.06
N GLU A 82 9.12 4.56 2.48
CA GLU A 82 9.60 5.67 3.32
C GLU A 82 10.06 5.18 4.70
N THR A 83 9.35 4.21 5.30
CA THR A 83 9.76 3.54 6.55
C THR A 83 11.12 2.88 6.41
N PHE A 84 11.33 2.11 5.34
CA PHE A 84 12.61 1.46 5.08
C PHE A 84 13.74 2.48 4.87
N ARG A 85 13.50 3.55 4.13
CA ARG A 85 14.48 4.62 3.92
C ARG A 85 14.93 5.27 5.23
N ARG A 86 14.02 5.40 6.21
CA ARG A 86 14.29 6.02 7.52
C ARG A 86 14.89 5.06 8.54
N SER A 87 14.48 3.81 8.51
CA SER A 87 14.86 2.80 9.49
C SER A 87 14.94 1.41 8.83
N PRO A 88 16.04 1.14 8.07
CA PRO A 88 16.21 -0.13 7.36
C PRO A 88 16.55 -1.31 8.28
N GLU A 89 17.04 -1.06 9.49
CA GLU A 89 17.53 -2.08 10.42
C GLU A 89 16.41 -3.07 10.78
N GLY A 90 16.73 -4.35 10.77
CA GLY A 90 15.80 -5.43 11.10
C GLY A 90 14.75 -5.73 10.01
N VAL A 91 14.72 -4.99 8.91
CA VAL A 91 13.82 -5.30 7.78
C VAL A 91 14.42 -6.43 6.95
N ALA A 92 13.71 -7.57 6.88
CA ALA A 92 14.11 -8.77 6.15
C ALA A 92 13.50 -8.87 4.76
N GLY A 93 12.45 -8.10 4.47
CA GLY A 93 11.79 -8.07 3.17
C GLY A 93 10.70 -7.01 3.10
N ILE A 94 10.29 -6.68 1.87
CA ILE A 94 9.17 -5.76 1.61
C ILE A 94 8.21 -6.39 0.61
N ALA A 95 6.91 -6.36 0.94
CA ALA A 95 5.84 -6.75 0.02
C ALA A 95 5.00 -5.51 -0.37
N LEU A 96 4.83 -5.31 -1.66
CA LEU A 96 4.14 -4.18 -2.27
C LEU A 96 2.88 -4.68 -2.97
N VAL A 97 1.71 -4.37 -2.39
CA VAL A 97 0.41 -4.86 -2.87
C VAL A 97 -0.31 -3.71 -3.57
N ASP A 98 -0.49 -3.87 -4.86
CA ASP A 98 -1.18 -2.97 -5.78
C ASP A 98 -0.77 -1.49 -5.66
N GLY A 99 0.53 -1.23 -5.81
CA GLY A 99 1.12 0.09 -5.81
C GLY A 99 0.82 0.90 -7.08
N SER A 100 1.45 2.08 -7.20
CA SER A 100 1.34 2.93 -8.39
C SER A 100 2.53 3.87 -8.56
N THR A 101 2.80 4.26 -9.81
CA THR A 101 3.89 5.17 -10.22
C THR A 101 3.50 6.64 -10.20
N THR A 102 2.24 6.97 -9.94
CA THR A 102 1.81 8.39 -9.95
C THR A 102 2.67 9.23 -9.03
N GLY A 103 3.30 10.26 -9.56
CA GLY A 103 4.25 11.04 -8.79
C GLY A 103 4.68 12.33 -9.46
N ARG A 104 5.85 12.78 -9.09
CA ARG A 104 6.42 14.12 -9.31
C ARG A 104 6.26 14.68 -10.73
N GLU A 105 6.46 13.88 -11.76
CA GLU A 105 6.35 14.33 -13.17
C GLU A 105 4.92 14.74 -13.56
N HIS A 106 3.92 14.14 -12.92
CA HIS A 106 2.50 14.45 -13.13
C HIS A 106 1.92 15.39 -12.07
N ALA A 107 2.69 15.75 -11.04
CA ALA A 107 2.23 16.52 -9.90
C ALA A 107 1.49 17.83 -10.30
N PRO A 108 2.00 18.68 -11.22
CA PRO A 108 1.29 19.91 -11.56
C PRO A 108 -0.11 19.66 -12.14
N ARG A 109 -0.28 18.60 -12.93
CA ARG A 109 -1.59 18.20 -13.48
C ARG A 109 -2.49 17.66 -12.37
N LEU A 110 -1.97 16.73 -11.56
CA LEU A 110 -2.73 16.10 -10.47
C LEU A 110 -3.21 17.11 -9.43
N LEU A 111 -2.36 18.06 -9.05
CA LEU A 111 -2.70 19.11 -8.08
C LEU A 111 -3.76 20.07 -8.63
N ARG A 112 -3.74 20.38 -9.94
CA ARG A 112 -4.82 21.16 -10.56
C ARG A 112 -6.14 20.39 -10.56
N MET A 113 -6.12 19.12 -11.00
CA MET A 113 -7.31 18.26 -11.01
C MET A 113 -7.91 18.12 -9.61
N LEU A 114 -7.07 17.84 -8.58
CA LEU A 114 -7.50 17.75 -7.19
C LEU A 114 -8.23 19.03 -6.76
N ARG A 115 -7.59 20.18 -6.95
CA ARG A 115 -8.17 21.47 -6.58
C ARG A 115 -9.50 21.74 -7.25
N ASP A 116 -9.58 21.47 -8.56
CA ASP A 116 -10.78 21.75 -9.36
C ASP A 116 -11.93 20.80 -8.95
N ARG A 117 -11.64 19.53 -8.69
CA ARG A 117 -12.63 18.55 -8.20
C ARG A 117 -13.09 18.85 -6.78
N VAL A 118 -12.18 19.22 -5.86
CA VAL A 118 -12.56 19.62 -4.51
C VAL A 118 -13.46 20.85 -4.52
N ARG A 119 -13.20 21.82 -5.38
CA ARG A 119 -14.04 23.01 -5.53
C ARG A 119 -15.43 22.70 -6.08
N SER A 120 -15.55 21.74 -7.00
CA SER A 120 -16.81 21.43 -7.66
C SER A 120 -17.74 20.54 -6.84
N GLN A 121 -17.21 19.59 -6.06
CA GLN A 121 -18.02 18.55 -5.38
C GLN A 121 -17.70 18.34 -3.91
N GLY A 122 -16.63 18.94 -3.41
CA GLY A 122 -16.13 18.74 -2.05
C GLY A 122 -15.29 17.47 -1.88
N MET A 123 -14.54 17.40 -0.78
CA MET A 123 -13.65 16.29 -0.50
C MET A 123 -14.39 14.94 -0.28
N PRO A 124 -15.49 14.86 0.49
CA PRO A 124 -16.17 13.58 0.68
C PRO A 124 -16.67 12.94 -0.62
N ALA A 125 -17.28 13.73 -1.52
CA ALA A 125 -17.75 13.22 -2.81
C ALA A 125 -16.58 12.75 -3.71
N LEU A 126 -15.46 13.47 -3.68
CA LEU A 126 -14.23 13.07 -4.38
C LEU A 126 -13.69 11.73 -3.85
N LEU A 127 -13.67 11.56 -2.55
CA LEU A 127 -13.19 10.31 -1.91
C LEU A 127 -14.12 9.15 -2.23
N ARG A 128 -15.45 9.36 -2.19
CA ARG A 128 -16.44 8.37 -2.62
C ARG A 128 -16.16 7.89 -4.04
N GLU A 129 -16.12 8.82 -4.99
CA GLU A 129 -15.92 8.53 -6.42
C GLU A 129 -14.61 7.78 -6.67
N ASN A 130 -13.50 8.25 -6.07
CA ASN A 130 -12.22 7.61 -6.21
C ASN A 130 -12.21 6.19 -5.63
N THR A 131 -12.85 5.97 -4.46
CA THR A 131 -12.90 4.66 -3.81
C THR A 131 -13.80 3.70 -4.59
N GLU A 132 -14.95 4.18 -5.07
CA GLU A 132 -15.86 3.37 -5.88
C GLU A 132 -15.20 2.85 -7.16
N ALA A 133 -14.41 3.69 -7.84
CA ALA A 133 -13.66 3.33 -9.04
C ALA A 133 -12.55 2.28 -8.80
N MET A 134 -12.22 1.94 -7.55
CA MET A 134 -11.23 0.92 -7.20
C MET A 134 -11.81 -0.51 -7.18
N PHE A 135 -13.12 -0.65 -7.23
CA PHE A 135 -13.81 -1.94 -7.24
C PHE A 135 -14.23 -2.36 -8.64
N THR A 136 -14.36 -3.66 -8.84
CA THR A 136 -14.94 -4.25 -10.06
C THR A 136 -16.44 -4.51 -9.88
N ALA A 137 -17.12 -4.85 -10.97
CA ALA A 137 -18.52 -5.27 -10.91
C ALA A 137 -18.72 -6.55 -10.06
N ASN A 138 -17.68 -7.36 -9.92
CA ASN A 138 -17.71 -8.63 -9.18
C ASN A 138 -17.34 -8.44 -7.70
N SER A 139 -16.86 -7.28 -7.30
CA SER A 139 -16.50 -7.03 -5.89
C SER A 139 -17.75 -6.99 -5.02
N PRO A 140 -17.78 -7.68 -3.86
CA PRO A 140 -18.93 -7.71 -2.97
C PRO A 140 -19.37 -6.32 -2.52
N ALA A 141 -20.66 -6.02 -2.66
CA ALA A 141 -21.23 -4.71 -2.31
C ALA A 141 -20.92 -4.28 -0.85
N PRO A 142 -20.98 -5.15 0.18
CA PRO A 142 -20.67 -4.76 1.54
C PRO A 142 -19.22 -4.27 1.71
N TRP A 143 -18.25 -4.81 0.96
CA TRP A 143 -16.86 -4.34 1.02
C TRP A 143 -16.70 -2.96 0.39
N ARG A 144 -17.36 -2.74 -0.75
CA ARG A 144 -17.39 -1.45 -1.43
C ARG A 144 -17.99 -0.36 -0.54
N GLU A 145 -19.15 -0.63 0.04
CA GLU A 145 -19.84 0.30 0.94
C GLU A 145 -19.01 0.63 2.17
N ALA A 146 -18.40 -0.38 2.80
CA ALA A 146 -17.54 -0.18 3.95
C ALA A 146 -16.28 0.65 3.61
N ALA A 147 -15.64 0.39 2.47
CA ALA A 147 -14.46 1.15 2.04
C ALA A 147 -14.81 2.61 1.72
N ILE A 148 -15.94 2.85 1.06
CA ILE A 148 -16.44 4.19 0.77
C ILE A 148 -16.73 4.95 2.07
N ALA A 149 -17.45 4.34 3.02
CA ALA A 149 -17.76 4.96 4.30
C ALA A 149 -16.49 5.35 5.09
N LYS A 150 -15.47 4.48 5.09
CA LYS A 150 -14.17 4.76 5.72
C LYS A 150 -13.46 5.94 5.05
N ALA A 151 -13.41 5.96 3.71
CA ALA A 151 -12.79 7.05 2.96
C ALA A 151 -13.49 8.41 3.19
N GLU A 152 -14.82 8.41 3.17
CA GLU A 152 -15.62 9.63 3.41
C GLU A 152 -15.50 10.17 4.84
N SER A 153 -15.15 9.32 5.80
CA SER A 153 -14.98 9.71 7.21
C SER A 153 -13.66 10.43 7.49
N LEU A 154 -12.73 10.47 6.55
CA LEU A 154 -11.47 11.19 6.72
C LEU A 154 -11.71 12.69 6.92
N ASP A 155 -10.90 13.29 7.79
CA ASP A 155 -10.85 14.76 7.88
C ASP A 155 -10.53 15.36 6.52
N PRO A 156 -11.35 16.30 5.99
CA PRO A 156 -11.17 16.82 4.63
C PRO A 156 -9.84 17.55 4.42
N VAL A 157 -9.32 18.23 5.44
CA VAL A 157 -8.04 18.97 5.37
C VAL A 157 -6.87 17.97 5.37
N PHE A 158 -6.96 16.95 6.20
CA PHE A 158 -5.99 15.86 6.22
C PHE A 158 -5.97 15.14 4.87
N ALA A 159 -7.14 14.76 4.35
CA ALA A 159 -7.28 14.07 3.08
C ALA A 159 -6.68 14.88 1.92
N GLU A 160 -6.97 16.19 1.85
CA GLU A 160 -6.43 17.07 0.81
C GLU A 160 -4.90 17.16 0.88
N ASN A 161 -4.34 17.31 2.09
CA ASN A 161 -2.89 17.39 2.27
C ASN A 161 -2.20 16.05 1.92
N MET A 162 -2.80 14.92 2.30
CA MET A 162 -2.30 13.60 1.91
C MET A 162 -2.31 13.41 0.39
N LEU A 163 -3.39 13.77 -0.30
CA LEU A 163 -3.46 13.67 -1.76
C LEU A 163 -2.44 14.57 -2.46
N LYS A 164 -2.16 15.76 -1.90
CA LYS A 164 -1.09 16.65 -2.39
C LYS A 164 0.29 16.03 -2.23
N ASP A 165 0.56 15.42 -1.09
CA ASP A 165 1.84 14.77 -0.80
C ASP A 165 2.03 13.54 -1.71
N LEU A 166 1.00 12.71 -1.84
CA LEU A 166 1.00 11.57 -2.76
C LEU A 166 1.25 11.97 -4.23
N ALA A 167 0.73 13.11 -4.68
CA ALA A 167 0.94 13.60 -6.03
C ALA A 167 2.39 14.03 -6.30
N GLN A 168 3.15 14.37 -5.27
CA GLN A 168 4.54 14.83 -5.37
C GLN A 168 5.57 13.72 -5.12
N TRP A 169 5.11 12.53 -4.76
CA TRP A 169 5.98 11.39 -4.45
C TRP A 169 6.74 10.89 -5.69
N ASP A 170 7.99 10.49 -5.49
CA ASP A 170 8.86 9.96 -6.54
C ASP A 170 9.13 8.46 -6.33
N ALA A 171 8.59 7.65 -7.24
CA ALA A 171 8.69 6.20 -7.17
C ALA A 171 10.13 5.69 -7.38
N VAL A 172 10.89 6.34 -8.27
CA VAL A 172 12.28 5.95 -8.58
C VAL A 172 13.17 6.22 -7.38
N GLU A 173 13.07 7.42 -6.81
CA GLU A 173 13.80 7.81 -5.61
C GLU A 173 13.48 6.88 -4.42
N ALA A 174 12.19 6.55 -4.24
CA ALA A 174 11.75 5.71 -3.13
C ALA A 174 12.21 4.24 -3.23
N LEU A 175 12.34 3.70 -4.46
CA LEU A 175 12.80 2.32 -4.69
C LEU A 175 14.33 2.18 -4.62
N HIS A 176 15.08 3.26 -4.79
CA HIS A 176 16.55 3.22 -4.87
C HIS A 176 17.23 2.57 -3.65
N PRO A 177 16.81 2.81 -2.38
CA PRO A 177 17.40 2.14 -1.23
C PRO A 177 17.29 0.61 -1.26
N LEU A 178 16.20 0.06 -1.84
CA LEU A 178 16.01 -1.39 -1.98
C LEU A 178 17.00 -2.01 -2.97
N VAL A 179 17.33 -1.29 -4.04
CA VAL A 179 18.33 -1.71 -5.03
C VAL A 179 19.69 -1.91 -4.36
N GLN A 180 20.08 -0.95 -3.54
CA GLN A 180 21.37 -0.99 -2.83
C GLN A 180 21.41 -2.08 -1.75
N ALA A 181 20.34 -2.24 -1.00
CA ALA A 181 20.25 -3.20 0.09
C ALA A 181 20.14 -4.67 -0.39
N ARG A 182 19.82 -4.91 -1.67
CA ARG A 182 19.50 -6.26 -2.21
C ARG A 182 18.46 -7.00 -1.37
N LEU A 183 17.54 -6.24 -0.81
CA LEU A 183 16.47 -6.76 0.04
C LEU A 183 15.50 -7.62 -0.79
N PRO A 184 15.01 -8.75 -0.28
CA PRO A 184 13.88 -9.45 -0.92
C PRO A 184 12.68 -8.54 -1.11
N VAL A 185 12.12 -8.53 -2.32
CA VAL A 185 10.92 -7.75 -2.65
C VAL A 185 9.90 -8.67 -3.31
N LEU A 186 8.66 -8.60 -2.82
CA LEU A 186 7.48 -9.19 -3.43
C LEU A 186 6.57 -8.06 -3.94
N GLY A 187 6.14 -8.14 -5.18
CA GLY A 187 5.06 -7.30 -5.73
C GLY A 187 3.85 -8.14 -6.09
N ILE A 188 2.67 -7.78 -5.62
CA ILE A 188 1.38 -8.34 -6.06
C ILE A 188 0.63 -7.19 -6.71
N GLN A 189 0.32 -7.32 -8.00
CA GLN A 189 -0.27 -6.24 -8.78
C GLN A 189 -1.53 -6.71 -9.49
N THR A 190 -2.62 -5.98 -9.33
CA THR A 190 -3.94 -6.32 -9.88
C THR A 190 -4.53 -5.24 -10.76
N THR A 191 -4.08 -3.99 -10.56
CA THR A 191 -4.61 -2.86 -11.32
C THR A 191 -3.50 -2.04 -11.96
N THR A 192 -3.86 -1.28 -12.98
CA THR A 192 -3.02 -0.22 -13.56
C THR A 192 -3.81 1.08 -13.62
N LEU A 193 -3.09 2.20 -13.79
CA LEU A 193 -3.71 3.50 -14.00
C LEU A 193 -3.86 3.77 -15.50
N GLY A 194 -5.07 4.14 -15.90
CA GLY A 194 -5.31 4.64 -17.24
C GLY A 194 -4.78 6.07 -17.44
N SER A 195 -4.76 6.53 -18.69
CA SER A 195 -4.39 7.93 -19.02
C SER A 195 -5.32 8.98 -18.41
N ASP A 196 -6.51 8.55 -18.01
CA ASP A 196 -7.52 9.34 -17.28
C ASP A 196 -7.29 9.35 -15.76
N MET A 197 -6.26 8.65 -15.28
CA MET A 197 -5.91 8.48 -13.88
C MET A 197 -6.90 7.60 -13.07
N HIS A 198 -7.80 6.89 -13.75
CA HIS A 198 -8.65 5.89 -13.12
C HIS A 198 -7.95 4.53 -13.09
N ARG A 199 -8.13 3.81 -11.98
CA ARG A 199 -7.66 2.43 -11.88
C ARG A 199 -8.58 1.51 -12.66
N ARG A 200 -7.97 0.53 -13.31
CA ARG A 200 -8.68 -0.59 -13.94
C ARG A 200 -7.94 -1.89 -13.64
N PRO A 201 -8.62 -3.03 -13.60
CA PRO A 201 -7.99 -4.34 -13.51
C PRO A 201 -6.99 -4.58 -14.65
N LEU A 202 -5.96 -5.36 -14.36
CA LEU A 202 -5.06 -5.87 -15.39
C LEU A 202 -5.81 -6.81 -16.34
N GLY A 203 -5.55 -6.67 -17.62
CA GLY A 203 -5.97 -7.61 -18.65
C GLY A 203 -5.04 -8.81 -18.75
N LEU A 204 -5.41 -9.77 -19.62
CA LEU A 204 -4.64 -11.00 -19.85
C LEU A 204 -3.21 -10.68 -20.32
N GLY A 205 -2.22 -11.14 -19.56
CA GLY A 205 -0.79 -10.93 -19.84
C GLY A 205 -0.31 -9.48 -19.69
N GLU A 206 -1.12 -8.60 -19.09
CA GLU A 206 -0.75 -7.21 -18.87
C GLU A 206 0.09 -7.06 -17.60
N THR A 207 1.12 -6.24 -17.68
CA THR A 207 1.92 -5.78 -16.53
C THR A 207 1.68 -4.29 -16.32
N SER A 208 1.41 -3.88 -15.09
CA SER A 208 1.22 -2.46 -14.76
C SER A 208 2.53 -1.66 -14.91
N GLU A 209 2.41 -0.34 -15.09
CA GLU A 209 3.59 0.55 -15.09
C GLU A 209 4.39 0.45 -13.78
N TRP A 210 3.70 0.30 -12.65
CA TRP A 210 4.34 0.08 -11.35
C TRP A 210 5.12 -1.23 -11.31
N GLY A 211 4.50 -2.35 -11.73
CA GLY A 211 5.16 -3.66 -11.79
C GLY A 211 6.38 -3.64 -12.69
N ALA A 212 6.27 -3.03 -13.88
CA ALA A 212 7.36 -2.85 -14.82
C ALA A 212 8.49 -2.00 -14.23
N LEU A 213 8.18 -0.91 -13.51
CA LEU A 213 9.17 -0.08 -12.83
C LEU A 213 9.90 -0.85 -11.74
N VAL A 214 9.18 -1.54 -10.86
CA VAL A 214 9.76 -2.36 -9.80
C VAL A 214 10.70 -3.41 -10.39
N LYS A 215 10.26 -4.15 -11.40
CA LYS A 215 11.06 -5.19 -12.06
C LYS A 215 12.30 -4.65 -12.75
N ARG A 216 12.21 -3.46 -13.35
CA ARG A 216 13.35 -2.80 -14.01
C ARG A 216 14.40 -2.37 -12.99
N LEU A 217 13.99 -1.78 -11.85
CA LEU A 217 14.91 -1.26 -10.84
C LEU A 217 15.42 -2.36 -9.90
N ILE A 218 14.60 -3.36 -9.63
CA ILE A 218 14.88 -4.47 -8.72
C ILE A 218 14.67 -5.79 -9.47
N PRO A 219 15.61 -6.22 -10.35
CA PRO A 219 15.45 -7.39 -11.21
C PRO A 219 15.19 -8.71 -10.45
N HIS A 220 15.64 -8.80 -9.20
CA HIS A 220 15.41 -9.94 -8.31
C HIS A 220 14.06 -9.90 -7.58
N ALA A 221 13.27 -8.84 -7.74
CA ALA A 221 11.92 -8.79 -7.18
C ALA A 221 11.05 -9.90 -7.77
N ARG A 222 10.33 -10.60 -6.89
CA ARG A 222 9.28 -11.54 -7.29
C ARG A 222 8.02 -10.73 -7.55
N MET A 223 7.51 -10.78 -8.79
CA MET A 223 6.30 -10.09 -9.20
C MET A 223 5.19 -11.11 -9.50
N ARG A 224 4.00 -10.82 -8.99
CA ARG A 224 2.76 -11.55 -9.25
C ARG A 224 1.73 -10.58 -9.82
N ASP A 225 1.53 -10.60 -11.13
CA ASP A 225 0.42 -9.92 -11.78
C ASP A 225 -0.82 -10.81 -11.70
N VAL A 226 -1.97 -10.24 -11.30
CA VAL A 226 -3.25 -10.94 -11.13
C VAL A 226 -4.31 -10.22 -11.95
N GLU A 227 -4.91 -10.93 -12.88
CA GLU A 227 -5.84 -10.40 -13.87
C GLU A 227 -7.28 -10.35 -13.35
N GLY A 228 -8.05 -9.34 -13.77
CA GLY A 228 -9.49 -9.27 -13.52
C GLY A 228 -9.91 -8.99 -12.07
N VAL A 229 -8.94 -8.72 -11.17
CA VAL A 229 -9.18 -8.42 -9.76
C VAL A 229 -9.07 -6.92 -9.54
N GLY A 230 -9.88 -6.37 -8.64
CA GLY A 230 -9.86 -4.95 -8.28
C GLY A 230 -8.67 -4.57 -7.41
N HIS A 231 -8.69 -3.32 -6.94
CA HIS A 231 -7.60 -2.74 -6.15
C HIS A 231 -7.41 -3.39 -4.78
N PHE A 232 -8.46 -3.97 -4.21
CA PHE A 232 -8.44 -4.55 -2.86
C PHE A 232 -8.18 -6.06 -2.90
N VAL A 233 -7.12 -6.49 -3.60
CA VAL A 233 -6.80 -7.91 -3.79
C VAL A 233 -6.67 -8.69 -2.49
N GLN A 234 -6.19 -8.07 -1.40
CA GLN A 234 -6.08 -8.68 -0.07
C GLN A 234 -7.45 -9.05 0.53
N LEU A 235 -8.54 -8.52 -0.03
CA LEU A 235 -9.92 -8.86 0.29
C LEU A 235 -10.55 -9.71 -0.81
N GLU A 236 -10.36 -9.34 -2.08
CA GLU A 236 -11.03 -9.94 -3.24
C GLU A 236 -10.46 -11.31 -3.61
N ASP A 237 -9.16 -11.50 -3.43
CA ASP A 237 -8.47 -12.80 -3.59
C ASP A 237 -7.50 -13.02 -2.41
N ALA A 238 -8.07 -13.09 -1.21
CA ALA A 238 -7.33 -13.23 0.03
C ALA A 238 -6.47 -14.50 0.06
N GLN A 239 -6.92 -15.60 -0.56
CA GLN A 239 -6.19 -16.84 -0.60
C GLN A 239 -4.86 -16.66 -1.35
N LEU A 240 -4.88 -16.09 -2.55
CA LEU A 240 -3.68 -15.82 -3.33
C LEU A 240 -2.69 -14.97 -2.54
N VAL A 241 -3.17 -13.87 -1.93
CA VAL A 241 -2.31 -12.96 -1.16
C VAL A 241 -1.69 -13.69 0.04
N ASN A 242 -2.46 -14.54 0.74
CA ASN A 242 -1.97 -15.34 1.87
C ASN A 242 -0.88 -16.33 1.46
N GLU A 243 -1.08 -17.04 0.36
CA GLU A 243 -0.10 -18.00 -0.20
C GLU A 243 1.21 -17.30 -0.60
N GLU A 244 1.11 -16.17 -1.32
CA GLU A 244 2.26 -15.38 -1.74
C GLU A 244 3.03 -14.82 -0.53
N LEU A 245 2.34 -14.27 0.47
CA LEU A 245 2.97 -13.74 1.68
C LEU A 245 3.58 -14.84 2.56
N ALA A 246 2.90 -15.98 2.74
CA ALA A 246 3.45 -17.10 3.50
C ALA A 246 4.74 -17.65 2.88
N SER A 247 4.74 -17.87 1.55
CA SER A 247 5.92 -18.27 0.79
C SER A 247 7.06 -17.26 0.91
N PHE A 248 6.73 -15.96 0.79
CA PHE A 248 7.70 -14.87 0.92
C PHE A 248 8.27 -14.76 2.33
N GLY A 249 7.41 -14.93 3.35
CA GLY A 249 7.81 -14.95 4.76
C GLY A 249 8.81 -16.09 5.07
N GLY A 250 8.56 -17.29 4.56
CA GLY A 250 9.48 -18.42 4.67
C GLY A 250 10.84 -18.14 4.01
N HIS A 251 10.83 -17.52 2.82
CA HIS A 251 12.07 -17.12 2.13
C HIS A 251 12.86 -16.07 2.93
N CYS A 252 12.21 -15.03 3.45
CA CYS A 252 12.87 -14.00 4.25
C CYS A 252 13.43 -14.55 5.56
N ALA A 253 12.68 -15.43 6.26
CA ALA A 253 13.12 -16.07 7.48
C ALA A 253 14.38 -16.93 7.27
N ALA A 254 14.43 -17.70 6.18
CA ALA A 254 15.59 -18.52 5.84
C ALA A 254 16.86 -17.69 5.55
N ARG A 255 16.71 -16.48 5.01
CA ARG A 255 17.83 -15.56 4.73
C ARG A 255 18.33 -14.81 5.96
N ALA A 256 17.47 -14.55 6.94
CA ALA A 256 17.84 -13.85 8.17
C ALA A 256 18.72 -14.70 9.10
N GLY A 257 18.81 -16.01 8.88
CA GLY A 257 19.57 -16.95 9.69
C GLY A 257 18.96 -17.16 11.09
N PRO A 258 19.48 -18.12 11.85
CA PRO A 258 19.09 -18.28 13.24
C PRO A 258 19.66 -17.16 14.12
#